data_2197def294b51b2d71366e339d3f68db
#
_entry.id   2197def294b51b2d71366e339d3f68db
#
_cell.length_a   1.000
_cell.length_b   1.000
_cell.length_c   1.000
_cell.angle_alpha   90.00
_cell.angle_beta   90.00
_cell.angle_gamma   90.00
#
_symmetry.space_group_name_H-M   'P 1'
#
loop_
_entity.id
_entity.type
_entity.pdbx_description
1 polymer ?
#
loop_
_entity_poly.entity_id
_entity_poly.type
_entity_poly.pdbx_seq_one_letter_code
_entity_poly.pdbx_strand_id
1 'polypeptide(L)' 'MKIRVMGLPADNDKFISVLKHSPEIDIISVSRSYANRGNSKEERIYIECRIDVTYTPADVIDELLLEVPNELL' A
#
# COMPACT_ATOMS: atom_id res chain seq x y z
N MET A 1 9.44 -2.65 3.27
CA MET A 1 8.08 -3.21 3.15
C MET A 1 7.81 -3.54 1.69
N LYS A 2 7.37 -4.73 1.45
CA LYS A 2 7.08 -5.20 0.08
C LYS A 2 5.59 -5.42 -0.09
N ILE A 3 5.04 -4.88 -1.17
CA ILE A 3 3.62 -4.96 -1.46
C ILE A 3 3.44 -5.58 -2.84
N ARG A 4 2.52 -6.53 -2.95
CA ARG A 4 2.08 -7.07 -4.22
C ARG A 4 0.70 -6.51 -4.53
N VAL A 5 0.56 -5.84 -5.66
CA VAL A 5 -0.69 -5.26 -6.11
C VAL A 5 -1.19 -6.06 -7.30
N MET A 6 -2.42 -6.55 -7.23
CA MET A 6 -3.05 -7.33 -8.30
C MET A 6 -4.39 -6.71 -8.62
N GLY A 7 -4.55 -6.32 -9.87
CA GLY A 7 -5.78 -5.71 -10.35
C GLY A 7 -5.67 -5.35 -11.82
N LEU A 8 -6.67 -4.67 -12.33
CA LEU A 8 -6.64 -4.17 -13.70
C LEU A 8 -5.49 -3.17 -13.86
N PRO A 9 -4.81 -3.13 -15.01
CA PRO A 9 -3.67 -2.22 -15.22
C PRO A 9 -3.98 -0.77 -14.86
N ALA A 10 -5.16 -0.28 -15.23
CA ALA A 10 -5.54 1.10 -14.94
C ALA A 10 -5.67 1.36 -13.43
N ASP A 11 -6.22 0.40 -12.71
CA ASP A 11 -6.36 0.51 -11.24
C ASP A 11 -5.00 0.45 -10.57
N ASN A 12 -4.11 -0.42 -11.04
CA ASN A 12 -2.76 -0.53 -10.52
C ASN A 12 -1.99 0.78 -10.70
N ASP A 13 -2.12 1.39 -11.87
CA ASP A 13 -1.47 2.68 -12.16
C ASP A 13 -1.99 3.79 -11.25
N LYS A 14 -3.29 3.82 -11.01
CA LYS A 14 -3.90 4.78 -10.09
C LYS A 14 -3.40 4.58 -8.67
N PHE A 15 -3.32 3.34 -8.23
CA PHE A 15 -2.83 3.02 -6.90
C PHE A 15 -1.39 3.51 -6.70
N ILE A 16 -0.52 3.23 -7.67
CA ILE A 16 0.87 3.68 -7.63
C ILE A 16 0.93 5.21 -7.58
N SER A 17 0.09 5.89 -8.37
CA SER A 17 0.04 7.35 -8.36
C SER A 17 -0.36 7.89 -6.99
N VAL A 18 -1.33 7.27 -6.34
CA VAL A 18 -1.74 7.66 -4.97
C VAL A 18 -0.58 7.47 -4.00
N LEU A 19 0.14 6.35 -4.09
CA LEU A 19 1.29 6.11 -3.23
C LEU A 19 2.38 7.16 -3.44
N LYS A 20 2.65 7.51 -4.70
CA LYS A 20 3.69 8.52 -5.02
C LYS A 20 3.36 9.90 -4.47
N HIS A 21 2.07 10.22 -4.34
CA HIS A 21 1.62 11.51 -3.82
C HIS A 21 1.36 11.49 -2.31
N SER A 22 1.59 10.36 -1.66
CA SER A 22 1.44 10.24 -0.21
C SER A 22 2.74 10.61 0.48
N PRO A 23 2.77 11.70 1.25
CA PRO A 23 4.02 12.16 1.87
C PRO A 23 4.56 11.20 2.92
N GLU A 24 3.71 10.35 3.47
CA GLU A 24 4.09 9.38 4.49
C GLU A 24 4.74 8.12 3.90
N ILE A 25 4.67 7.95 2.59
CA ILE A 25 5.18 6.74 1.94
C ILE A 25 6.34 7.11 1.03
N ASP A 26 7.47 6.46 1.27
CA ASP A 26 8.66 6.60 0.45
C ASP A 26 8.79 5.35 -0.43
N ILE A 27 8.57 5.50 -1.73
CA ILE A 27 8.68 4.40 -2.68
C ILE A 27 10.14 4.22 -3.07
N ILE A 28 10.65 3.02 -2.81
CA ILE A 28 12.03 2.65 -3.12
C ILE A 28 12.10 2.14 -4.56
N SER A 29 11.18 1.25 -4.93
CA SER A 29 11.16 0.67 -6.27
C SER A 29 9.78 0.19 -6.64
N VAL A 30 9.50 0.18 -7.95
CA VAL A 30 8.27 -0.37 -8.53
C VAL A 30 8.71 -1.29 -9.67
N SER A 31 8.25 -2.53 -9.65
CA SER A 31 8.56 -3.47 -10.72
C SER A 31 7.78 -3.14 -11.99
N ARG A 32 8.15 -3.79 -13.08
CA ARG A 32 7.30 -3.82 -14.27
C ARG A 32 6.01 -4.57 -13.95
N SER A 33 5.02 -4.41 -14.80
CA SER A 33 3.78 -5.14 -14.70
C SER A 33 3.96 -6.57 -15.22
N TYR A 34 3.39 -7.53 -14.52
CA TYR A 34 3.42 -8.94 -14.90
C TYR A 34 1.99 -9.41 -15.14
N ALA A 35 1.77 -10.08 -16.26
CA ALA A 35 0.47 -10.67 -16.54
C ALA A 35 0.21 -11.86 -15.62
N ASN A 36 -1.01 -11.98 -15.14
CA ASN A 36 -1.44 -13.15 -14.40
C ASN A 36 -1.69 -14.30 -15.36
N ARG A 37 -1.59 -15.52 -14.85
CA ARG A 37 -1.83 -16.72 -15.65
C ARG A 37 -3.31 -16.84 -16.04
N GLY A 38 -3.56 -17.48 -17.18
CA GLY A 38 -4.90 -17.75 -17.67
C GLY A 38 -5.48 -16.59 -18.44
N ASN A 39 -6.80 -16.48 -18.46
CA ASN A 39 -7.54 -15.47 -19.18
C ASN A 39 -7.81 -14.21 -18.36
N SER A 40 -7.15 -14.06 -17.25
CA SER A 40 -7.32 -12.90 -16.40
C SER A 40 -6.77 -11.66 -17.09
N LYS A 41 -7.53 -10.57 -17.04
CA LYS A 41 -7.07 -9.25 -17.50
C LYS A 41 -6.28 -8.52 -16.43
N GLU A 42 -6.20 -9.10 -15.24
CA GLU A 42 -5.47 -8.51 -14.14
C GLU A 42 -3.98 -8.72 -14.32
N GLU A 43 -3.23 -7.75 -13.81
CA GLU A 43 -1.78 -7.80 -13.78
C GLU A 43 -1.31 -7.58 -12.36
N ARG A 44 -0.07 -7.94 -12.10
CA ARG A 44 0.53 -7.75 -10.77
C ARG A 44 1.76 -6.89 -10.86
N ILE A 45 1.97 -6.08 -9.83
CA ILE A 45 3.12 -5.21 -9.69
C ILE A 45 3.66 -5.40 -8.28
N TYR A 46 4.96 -5.38 -8.15
CA TYR A 46 5.65 -5.47 -6.86
C TYR A 46 6.23 -4.12 -6.50
N ILE A 47 5.93 -3.65 -5.31
CA ILE A 47 6.38 -2.34 -4.84
C ILE A 47 7.19 -2.55 -3.58
N GLU A 48 8.35 -1.89 -3.52
CA GLU A 48 9.11 -1.80 -2.29
C GLU A 48 9.03 -0.37 -1.78
N CYS A 49 8.62 -0.21 -0.54
CA CYS A 49 8.45 1.10 0.06
C CYS A 49 8.75 1.05 1.55
N ARG A 50 8.86 2.23 2.14
CA ARG A 50 8.97 2.39 3.60
C ARG A 50 8.06 3.52 4.03
N ILE A 51 7.70 3.51 5.29
CA ILE A 51 6.94 4.61 5.88
C ILE A 51 7.93 5.68 6.30
N ASP A 52 7.70 6.91 5.85
CA ASP A 52 8.49 8.06 6.26
C ASP A 52 8.18 8.37 7.72
N VAL A 53 9.23 8.67 8.47
CA VAL A 53 9.18 8.74 9.94
C VAL A 53 8.69 10.11 10.40
N THR A 54 7.63 10.64 9.79
CA THR A 54 6.97 11.83 10.31
C THR A 54 5.94 11.51 11.39
N TYR A 55 5.54 10.24 11.45
CA TYR A 55 4.64 9.75 12.50
C TYR A 55 5.44 9.11 13.62
N THR A 56 5.12 9.47 14.86
CA THR A 56 5.64 8.73 15.99
C THR A 56 4.75 7.51 16.23
N PRO A 57 5.32 6.35 16.56
CA PRO A 57 4.51 5.16 16.83
C PRO A 57 3.47 5.38 17.92
N ALA A 58 3.75 6.25 18.89
CA ALA A 58 2.82 6.56 19.97
C ALA A 58 1.54 7.21 19.45
N ASP A 59 1.64 8.14 18.49
CA ASP A 59 0.47 8.81 17.92
C ASP A 59 -0.42 7.81 17.20
N VAL A 60 0.19 6.92 16.44
CA VAL A 60 -0.55 5.89 15.70
C VAL A 60 -1.23 4.92 16.67
N ILE A 61 -0.54 4.52 17.72
CA ILE A 61 -1.09 3.61 18.73
C ILE A 61 -2.27 4.25 19.45
N ASP A 62 -2.17 5.52 19.79
CA ASP A 62 -3.25 6.25 20.46
C ASP A 62 -4.50 6.30 19.59
N GLU A 63 -4.37 6.58 18.31
CA GLU A 63 -5.48 6.56 17.37
C GLU A 63 -6.13 5.19 17.29
N LEU A 64 -5.34 4.14 17.19
CA LEU A 64 -5.84 2.78 17.14
C LEU A 64 -6.58 2.39 18.42
N LEU A 65 -6.07 2.80 19.57
CA LEU A 65 -6.73 2.54 20.86
C LEU A 65 -8.07 3.25 20.96
N LEU A 66 -8.19 4.46 20.42
CA LEU A 66 -9.44 5.19 20.41
C LEU A 66 -10.50 4.55 19.51
N GLU A 67 -10.06 3.85 18.49
CA GLU A 67 -10.95 3.19 17.53
C GLU A 67 -11.32 1.78 17.93
N VAL A 68 -10.67 1.20 18.91
CA VAL A 68 -10.96 -0.17 19.35
C VAL A 68 -12.35 -0.22 19.98
N PRO A 69 -13.26 -1.05 19.45
CA PRO A 69 -14.59 -1.18 20.04
C PRO A 69 -14.51 -1.72 21.47
N ASN A 70 -15.39 -1.23 22.32
CA ASN A 70 -15.44 -1.67 23.72
C ASN A 70 -15.65 -3.17 23.84
N GLU A 71 -16.30 -3.77 22.91
CA GLU A 71 -16.55 -5.22 22.88
C GLU A 71 -15.29 -6.06 22.75
N LEU A 72 -14.17 -5.45 22.35
CA LEU A 72 -12.89 -6.12 22.25
C LEU A 72 -12.03 -5.95 23.51
N LEU A 73 -12.51 -5.23 24.47
CA LEU A 73 -11.77 -4.97 25.71
C LEU A 73 -12.05 -6.04 26.77
#